data_67677969f49f7610bad319fca85a713d
#
_entry.id   67677969f49f7610bad319fca85a713d
#
_cell.length_a   1.000
_cell.length_b   1.000
_cell.length_c   1.000
_cell.angle_alpha   90.00
_cell.angle_beta   90.00
_cell.angle_gamma   90.00
#
_symmetry.space_group_name_H-M   'P 1'
#
loop_
_entity.id
_entity.type
_entity.pdbx_description
1 polymer ?
#
loop_
_entity_poly.entity_id
_entity_poly.type
_entity_poly.pdbx_seq_one_letter_code
_entity_poly.pdbx_strand_id
1 'polypeptide(L)'
;MKKFLISLTILIFFAGCSDDGRVKSDLEESVDDAVYEESDDIPDDDPVDSENDEDSTEKFSFDIQRVYNDVAWFAHADRTGRQPGTQGNADSVEYVRALFDELGLMPAGDGETYLQSFSFDQWVITGTPEAEIDGTLLSTETGFQVMQYSGRGDVSAEVVFAGHGITVPPFKKSEYPDCPLPETGYDDFAGIDVTGKIALVIRRGPGNLESVHNSCPANDACVAAPCLWNFGYKSKNAAIHGAAGVIVVNHYQESGAVPAGMTLGGEYFVEDLPVIFADRDTMEETIPDMKSWSGSIDADLVPQSSETGINAEIKVETEIETVRADNVIGVLPGTDQELSEEVIVIGAHVDHLGKDPVSGGIYYGADDNASGTAVVMELARAFVLGGHKTARTVVFAAWNAEELGLIGSCEHVENPAFPISQTVAAWSIDMVGAGDGSGLAVYGATLSSNRWLADVMSGYADKLELDLEINNAQPLDASDHVCFYYAGVPAVLLSTLGTHSYYHTVNDTIETINKSDLEAAVWLSWSGIFPIAMGIEDDYLQ
;
A
#
# COMPACT_ATOMS: atom_id res chain seq x y z
N MET A 1 31.65 9.99 0.74
CA MET A 1 30.21 9.95 0.44
C MET A 1 29.64 8.83 1.29
N LYS A 2 28.90 9.18 2.33
CA LYS A 2 28.22 8.21 3.18
C LYS A 2 26.91 7.87 2.48
N LYS A 3 26.76 6.64 2.01
CA LYS A 3 25.47 6.11 1.59
C LYS A 3 24.59 6.01 2.85
N PHE A 4 23.60 6.89 2.97
CA PHE A 4 22.47 6.66 3.86
C PHE A 4 21.57 5.67 3.11
N LEU A 5 21.65 4.40 3.50
CA LEU A 5 20.55 3.47 3.19
C LEU A 5 19.37 3.91 4.05
N ILE A 6 18.34 4.43 3.42
CA ILE A 6 17.03 4.58 4.06
C ILE A 6 16.39 3.21 3.95
N SER A 7 16.35 2.53 5.07
CA SER A 7 15.75 1.23 5.26
C SER A 7 14.26 1.46 5.53
N LEU A 8 13.42 1.19 4.54
CA LEU A 8 11.98 1.41 4.62
C LEU A 8 11.29 0.08 4.94
N THR A 9 10.72 -0.02 6.12
CA THR A 9 9.95 -1.21 6.55
C THR A 9 8.49 -1.00 6.21
N ILE A 10 7.98 -1.73 5.23
CA ILE A 10 6.55 -1.72 4.89
C ILE A 10 5.78 -2.51 5.95
N LEU A 11 4.97 -1.81 6.73
CA LEU A 11 4.07 -2.39 7.72
C LEU A 11 2.68 -2.55 7.10
N ILE A 12 2.27 -3.79 6.89
CA ILE A 12 0.90 -4.10 6.46
C ILE A 12 0.00 -4.12 7.71
N PHE A 13 -0.85 -3.11 7.87
CA PHE A 13 -1.88 -3.08 8.90
C PHE A 13 -3.19 -3.65 8.33
N PHE A 14 -3.66 -4.74 8.94
CA PHE A 14 -5.07 -5.10 8.86
C PHE A 14 -5.81 -4.47 10.03
N ALA A 15 -6.71 -3.55 9.77
CA ALA A 15 -7.65 -3.07 10.78
C ALA A 15 -8.61 -4.20 11.16
N GLY A 16 -8.57 -4.59 12.42
CA GLY A 16 -9.49 -5.57 12.98
C GLY A 16 -10.87 -4.96 13.21
N CYS A 17 -11.91 -5.62 12.72
CA CYS A 17 -13.30 -5.33 13.04
C CYS A 17 -13.56 -5.48 14.54
N SER A 18 -14.09 -4.45 15.18
CA SER A 18 -14.83 -4.57 16.44
C SER A 18 -16.30 -4.77 16.14
N ASP A 19 -16.80 -5.96 16.43
CA ASP A 19 -18.21 -6.30 16.44
C ASP A 19 -18.89 -5.60 17.63
N ASP A 20 -19.75 -4.61 17.38
CA ASP A 20 -20.73 -4.16 18.36
C ASP A 20 -22.12 -4.16 17.73
N GLY A 21 -22.81 -5.29 17.97
CA GLY A 21 -24.17 -5.51 17.56
C GLY A 21 -25.15 -4.51 18.22
N ARG A 22 -25.80 -3.70 17.43
CA ARG A 22 -27.10 -3.09 17.78
C ARG A 22 -28.09 -3.22 16.65
N VAL A 23 -29.00 -4.14 16.86
CA VAL A 23 -30.32 -4.21 16.20
C VAL A 23 -31.08 -2.91 16.44
N LYS A 24 -31.54 -2.26 15.38
CA LYS A 24 -32.67 -1.32 15.42
C LYS A 24 -33.72 -1.74 14.39
N SER A 25 -34.88 -1.95 14.96
CA SER A 25 -36.13 -2.27 14.34
C SER A 25 -36.77 -1.06 13.65
N ASP A 26 -37.36 -1.33 12.49
CA ASP A 26 -38.57 -0.80 11.87
C ASP A 26 -39.14 0.56 12.32
N LEU A 27 -39.34 1.45 11.36
CA LEU A 27 -40.53 2.27 11.22
C LEU A 27 -40.71 2.72 9.76
N GLU A 28 -41.78 2.19 9.13
CA GLU A 28 -42.39 2.76 7.93
C GLU A 28 -43.12 4.06 8.30
N GLU A 29 -43.05 5.06 7.42
CA GLU A 29 -44.15 6.03 7.18
C GLU A 29 -43.85 6.85 5.92
N SER A 30 -44.58 6.62 4.92
CA SER A 30 -45.63 7.32 4.16
C SER A 30 -45.20 8.64 3.46
N VAL A 31 -45.39 8.50 2.15
CA VAL A 31 -45.37 9.53 1.09
C VAL A 31 -46.44 10.58 1.33
N ASP A 32 -46.14 11.86 1.11
CA ASP A 32 -47.15 12.86 0.78
C ASP A 32 -46.63 13.80 -0.33
N ASP A 33 -47.44 13.86 -1.38
CA ASP A 33 -47.32 14.69 -2.55
C ASP A 33 -47.52 16.18 -2.20
N ALA A 34 -46.63 17.05 -2.67
CA ALA A 34 -46.86 18.48 -2.72
C ALA A 34 -46.73 19.01 -4.15
N VAL A 35 -47.86 19.35 -4.70
CA VAL A 35 -48.08 20.09 -5.95
C VAL A 35 -47.63 21.55 -5.74
N TYR A 36 -46.85 22.09 -6.66
CA TYR A 36 -46.64 23.55 -6.77
C TYR A 36 -47.21 24.08 -8.05
N GLU A 37 -48.09 25.06 -7.87
CA GLU A 37 -48.78 25.82 -8.93
C GLU A 37 -47.83 26.85 -9.58
N GLU A 38 -48.02 26.99 -10.91
CA GLU A 38 -47.45 28.05 -11.72
C GLU A 38 -48.10 29.41 -11.37
N SER A 39 -47.30 30.47 -11.34
CA SER A 39 -47.79 31.85 -11.48
C SER A 39 -46.98 32.59 -12.50
N ASP A 40 -47.67 32.91 -13.59
CA ASP A 40 -47.28 33.87 -14.62
C ASP A 40 -47.15 35.30 -14.05
N ASP A 41 -46.07 35.99 -14.39
CA ASP A 41 -46.11 37.43 -14.67
C ASP A 41 -44.79 37.85 -15.37
N ILE A 42 -44.96 38.28 -16.64
CA ILE A 42 -43.96 38.91 -17.49
C ILE A 42 -44.11 40.45 -17.35
N PRO A 43 -43.04 41.23 -17.36
CA PRO A 43 -43.05 42.45 -18.19
C PRO A 43 -41.90 42.48 -19.21
N ASP A 44 -42.31 42.80 -20.44
CA ASP A 44 -41.47 43.20 -21.55
C ASP A 44 -40.63 44.44 -21.24
N ASP A 45 -39.36 44.44 -21.67
CA ASP A 45 -38.69 45.65 -22.17
C ASP A 45 -37.52 45.27 -23.10
N ASP A 46 -37.42 46.03 -24.18
CA ASP A 46 -36.72 45.84 -25.44
C ASP A 46 -35.17 45.99 -25.41
N PRO A 47 -34.47 45.70 -26.51
CA PRO A 47 -33.13 45.10 -26.49
C PRO A 47 -32.01 46.14 -26.53
N VAL A 48 -30.94 45.84 -25.78
CA VAL A 48 -29.62 46.45 -25.98
C VAL A 48 -28.73 45.42 -26.66
N ASP A 49 -28.41 45.68 -27.94
CA ASP A 49 -27.35 44.99 -28.66
C ASP A 49 -26.03 45.10 -27.89
N SER A 50 -25.54 43.98 -27.38
CA SER A 50 -24.14 43.81 -27.06
C SER A 50 -23.68 42.53 -27.77
N GLU A 51 -22.77 42.72 -28.71
CA GLU A 51 -22.05 41.65 -29.38
C GLU A 51 -21.50 40.66 -28.32
N ASN A 52 -22.10 39.49 -28.27
CA ASN A 52 -21.59 38.38 -27.50
C ASN A 52 -20.41 37.77 -28.27
N ASP A 53 -19.21 38.02 -27.80
CA ASP A 53 -18.14 37.05 -27.96
C ASP A 53 -18.59 35.78 -27.23
N GLU A 54 -19.16 34.83 -27.94
CA GLU A 54 -19.35 33.47 -27.48
C GLU A 54 -17.97 32.82 -27.38
N ASP A 55 -17.31 33.02 -26.24
CA ASP A 55 -16.25 32.16 -25.78
C ASP A 55 -16.88 30.84 -25.35
N SER A 56 -17.09 29.95 -26.31
CA SER A 56 -17.58 28.60 -26.10
C SER A 56 -16.43 27.70 -25.58
N THR A 57 -15.85 28.03 -24.44
CA THR A 57 -15.10 27.06 -23.65
C THR A 57 -16.14 26.17 -22.98
N GLU A 58 -16.38 24.99 -23.54
CA GLU A 58 -17.07 23.93 -22.80
C GLU A 58 -16.34 23.78 -21.47
N LYS A 59 -17.04 24.07 -20.36
CA LYS A 59 -16.47 23.86 -19.03
C LYS A 59 -16.11 22.40 -18.89
N PHE A 60 -14.85 22.09 -18.56
CA PHE A 60 -14.43 20.74 -18.25
C PHE A 60 -15.35 20.16 -17.17
N SER A 61 -15.78 18.93 -17.38
CA SER A 61 -16.51 18.13 -16.39
C SER A 61 -15.81 16.80 -16.20
N PHE A 62 -15.73 16.33 -14.96
CA PHE A 62 -15.20 15.00 -14.69
C PHE A 62 -16.06 13.93 -15.35
N ASP A 63 -15.41 12.95 -15.97
CA ASP A 63 -16.05 11.80 -16.60
C ASP A 63 -15.66 10.53 -15.85
N ILE A 64 -16.47 10.15 -14.89
CA ILE A 64 -16.21 8.96 -14.04
C ILE A 64 -16.25 7.67 -14.85
N GLN A 65 -16.98 7.65 -15.97
CA GLN A 65 -16.92 6.50 -16.86
C GLN A 65 -15.55 6.39 -17.55
N ARG A 66 -14.90 7.51 -17.87
CA ARG A 66 -13.54 7.53 -18.41
C ARG A 66 -12.54 7.06 -17.35
N VAL A 67 -12.63 7.55 -16.10
CA VAL A 67 -11.80 7.07 -14.98
C VAL A 67 -11.94 5.56 -14.82
N TYR A 68 -13.17 5.05 -14.78
CA TYR A 68 -13.42 3.61 -14.70
C TYR A 68 -12.85 2.82 -15.88
N ASN A 69 -12.90 3.38 -17.08
CA ASN A 69 -12.33 2.75 -18.27
C ASN A 69 -10.79 2.74 -18.22
N ASP A 70 -10.16 3.77 -17.66
CA ASP A 70 -8.71 3.80 -17.42
C ASP A 70 -8.32 2.71 -16.41
N VAL A 71 -9.06 2.57 -15.29
CA VAL A 71 -8.86 1.45 -14.34
C VAL A 71 -8.98 0.10 -15.05
N ALA A 72 -10.03 -0.09 -15.85
CA ALA A 72 -10.25 -1.34 -16.59
C ALA A 72 -9.12 -1.63 -17.59
N TRP A 73 -8.50 -0.59 -18.16
CA TRP A 73 -7.37 -0.75 -19.05
C TRP A 73 -6.12 -1.23 -18.30
N PHE A 74 -5.79 -0.62 -17.15
CA PHE A 74 -4.66 -1.02 -16.32
C PHE A 74 -4.85 -2.43 -15.72
N ALA A 75 -6.04 -2.73 -15.23
CA ALA A 75 -6.37 -4.02 -14.61
C ALA A 75 -6.69 -5.12 -15.64
N HIS A 76 -6.45 -4.90 -16.95
CA HIS A 76 -6.70 -5.92 -17.95
C HIS A 76 -5.65 -7.02 -17.94
N ALA A 77 -6.04 -8.26 -18.26
CA ALA A 77 -5.14 -9.43 -18.28
C ALA A 77 -3.88 -9.24 -19.15
N ASP A 78 -3.96 -8.42 -20.21
CA ASP A 78 -2.82 -8.11 -21.07
C ASP A 78 -1.71 -7.33 -20.34
N ARG A 79 -2.05 -6.62 -19.27
CA ARG A 79 -1.07 -5.91 -18.43
C ARG A 79 -0.34 -6.85 -17.47
N THR A 80 -0.79 -8.10 -17.36
CA THR A 80 -0.14 -9.16 -16.58
C THR A 80 0.24 -8.75 -15.16
N GLY A 81 -0.58 -7.86 -14.54
CA GLY A 81 -0.38 -7.37 -13.18
C GLY A 81 0.73 -6.33 -13.03
N ARG A 82 1.21 -5.71 -14.09
CA ARG A 82 2.05 -4.49 -14.11
C ARG A 82 3.33 -4.53 -13.27
N GLN A 83 3.89 -5.73 -13.01
CA GLN A 83 5.14 -5.83 -12.25
C GLN A 83 6.27 -5.09 -12.98
N PRO A 84 7.09 -4.30 -12.26
CA PRO A 84 8.25 -3.62 -12.84
C PRO A 84 9.16 -4.57 -13.62
N GLY A 85 9.67 -4.09 -14.78
CA GLY A 85 10.49 -4.89 -15.68
C GLY A 85 9.69 -5.75 -16.67
N THR A 86 8.37 -5.86 -16.55
CA THR A 86 7.52 -6.61 -17.50
C THR A 86 6.98 -5.72 -18.61
N GLN A 87 6.52 -6.35 -19.72
CA GLN A 87 5.88 -5.63 -20.81
C GLN A 87 4.58 -4.94 -20.36
N GLY A 88 3.80 -5.56 -19.46
CA GLY A 88 2.57 -4.97 -18.94
C GLY A 88 2.81 -3.69 -18.13
N ASN A 89 3.93 -3.62 -17.39
CA ASN A 89 4.38 -2.40 -16.72
C ASN A 89 4.83 -1.34 -17.75
N ALA A 90 5.66 -1.71 -18.71
CA ALA A 90 6.12 -0.79 -19.76
C ALA A 90 4.95 -0.20 -20.57
N ASP A 91 3.94 -1.02 -20.90
CA ASP A 91 2.72 -0.55 -21.57
C ASP A 91 1.93 0.44 -20.68
N SER A 92 1.91 0.22 -19.37
CA SER A 92 1.21 1.07 -18.40
C SER A 92 1.90 2.43 -18.25
N VAL A 93 3.22 2.42 -18.15
CA VAL A 93 4.06 3.62 -18.19
C VAL A 93 3.82 4.43 -19.49
N GLU A 94 3.82 3.75 -20.63
CA GLU A 94 3.57 4.39 -21.91
C GLU A 94 2.16 4.97 -22.03
N TYR A 95 1.15 4.33 -21.44
CA TYR A 95 -0.23 4.83 -21.43
C TYR A 95 -0.34 6.17 -20.71
N VAL A 96 0.26 6.29 -19.54
CA VAL A 96 0.31 7.57 -18.78
C VAL A 96 1.15 8.60 -19.52
N ARG A 97 2.34 8.21 -20.03
CA ARG A 97 3.22 9.09 -20.79
C ARG A 97 2.51 9.70 -22.00
N ALA A 98 1.79 8.86 -22.77
CA ALA A 98 1.07 9.30 -23.95
C ALA A 98 -0.04 10.30 -23.62
N LEU A 99 -0.74 10.12 -22.51
CA LEU A 99 -1.72 11.10 -22.02
C LEU A 99 -1.06 12.43 -21.66
N PHE A 100 0.05 12.42 -20.92
CA PHE A 100 0.74 13.66 -20.53
C PHE A 100 1.25 14.42 -21.75
N ASP A 101 1.72 13.71 -22.79
CA ASP A 101 2.13 14.29 -24.07
C ASP A 101 0.92 14.87 -24.83
N GLU A 102 -0.20 14.15 -24.91
CA GLU A 102 -1.45 14.62 -25.54
C GLU A 102 -1.99 15.88 -24.85
N LEU A 103 -1.91 15.95 -23.53
CA LEU A 103 -2.31 17.12 -22.75
C LEU A 103 -1.34 18.29 -22.90
N GLY A 104 -0.15 18.09 -23.46
CA GLY A 104 0.87 19.11 -23.61
C GLY A 104 1.49 19.54 -22.27
N LEU A 105 1.50 18.67 -21.27
CA LEU A 105 2.27 18.88 -20.06
C LEU A 105 3.77 19.00 -20.40
N MET A 106 4.51 19.76 -19.63
CA MET A 106 5.96 19.85 -19.82
C MET A 106 6.62 18.57 -19.30
N PRO A 107 7.48 17.92 -20.10
CA PRO A 107 8.23 16.75 -19.64
C PRO A 107 9.24 17.14 -18.55
N ALA A 108 9.34 16.33 -17.49
CA ALA A 108 10.24 16.60 -16.36
C ALA A 108 10.96 15.35 -15.84
N GLY A 109 11.11 14.34 -16.68
CA GLY A 109 12.00 13.21 -16.46
C GLY A 109 13.41 13.45 -17.00
N ASP A 110 14.15 12.38 -17.24
CA ASP A 110 15.53 12.44 -17.72
C ASP A 110 15.63 12.99 -19.14
N GLY A 111 16.58 13.90 -19.36
CA GLY A 111 16.92 14.38 -20.71
C GLY A 111 15.76 15.04 -21.44
N GLU A 112 14.91 15.79 -20.76
CA GLU A 112 13.72 16.46 -21.30
C GLU A 112 12.65 15.46 -21.82
N THR A 113 12.55 14.29 -21.23
CA THR A 113 11.47 13.32 -21.47
C THR A 113 10.49 13.30 -20.30
N TYR A 114 9.40 12.55 -20.41
CA TYR A 114 8.49 12.31 -19.28
C TYR A 114 9.00 11.20 -18.33
N LEU A 115 10.03 10.44 -18.72
CA LEU A 115 10.49 9.26 -18.00
C LEU A 115 11.68 9.61 -17.11
N GLN A 116 11.57 9.32 -15.83
CA GLN A 116 12.67 9.28 -14.88
C GLN A 116 13.05 7.82 -14.66
N SER A 117 14.20 7.42 -15.18
CA SER A 117 14.65 6.03 -15.18
C SER A 117 15.50 5.71 -13.97
N PHE A 118 15.25 4.57 -13.36
CA PHE A 118 16.08 4.04 -12.29
C PHE A 118 16.24 2.53 -12.42
N SER A 119 17.16 1.96 -11.63
CA SER A 119 17.39 0.52 -11.61
C SER A 119 17.56 0.05 -10.18
N PHE A 120 17.07 -1.12 -9.88
CA PHE A 120 17.20 -1.77 -8.58
C PHE A 120 17.42 -3.26 -8.75
N ASP A 121 17.99 -3.88 -7.74
CA ASP A 121 18.17 -5.32 -7.70
C ASP A 121 16.96 -5.97 -7.05
N GLN A 122 16.39 -6.97 -7.74
CA GLN A 122 15.25 -7.75 -7.28
C GLN A 122 15.61 -9.23 -7.24
N TRP A 123 15.16 -9.93 -6.20
CA TRP A 123 15.21 -11.38 -6.17
C TRP A 123 14.04 -11.96 -6.94
N VAL A 124 14.34 -12.89 -7.85
CA VAL A 124 13.34 -13.58 -8.67
C VAL A 124 13.42 -15.08 -8.45
N ILE A 125 12.28 -15.74 -8.42
CA ILE A 125 12.22 -17.21 -8.40
C ILE A 125 12.53 -17.72 -9.79
N THR A 126 13.58 -18.56 -9.93
CA THR A 126 14.06 -19.06 -11.23
C THR A 126 13.65 -20.50 -11.54
N GLY A 127 13.18 -21.23 -10.54
CA GLY A 127 12.72 -22.61 -10.65
C GLY A 127 11.27 -22.78 -10.22
N THR A 128 10.79 -24.01 -10.20
CA THR A 128 9.52 -24.33 -9.55
C THR A 128 9.79 -24.63 -8.09
N PRO A 129 9.28 -23.83 -7.14
CA PRO A 129 9.42 -24.12 -5.72
C PRO A 129 8.74 -25.45 -5.37
N GLU A 130 9.35 -26.21 -4.47
CA GLU A 130 8.81 -27.47 -3.97
C GLU A 130 8.81 -27.46 -2.45
N ALA A 131 7.74 -27.99 -1.86
CA ALA A 131 7.66 -28.20 -0.41
C ALA A 131 6.97 -29.54 -0.12
N GLU A 132 7.61 -30.36 0.70
CA GLU A 132 7.10 -31.65 1.15
C GLU A 132 7.11 -31.71 2.68
N ILE A 133 6.03 -32.17 3.29
CA ILE A 133 5.90 -32.31 4.73
C ILE A 133 5.57 -33.78 5.03
N ASP A 134 6.47 -34.44 5.75
CA ASP A 134 6.34 -35.85 6.15
C ASP A 134 5.97 -36.79 4.97
N GLY A 135 6.62 -36.60 3.81
CA GLY A 135 6.37 -37.36 2.59
C GLY A 135 5.15 -36.92 1.77
N THR A 136 4.47 -35.83 2.17
CA THR A 136 3.33 -35.25 1.47
C THR A 136 3.75 -33.98 0.74
N LEU A 137 3.72 -34.01 -0.60
CA LEU A 137 4.00 -32.82 -1.42
C LEU A 137 2.87 -31.81 -1.27
N LEU A 138 3.20 -30.58 -0.93
CA LEU A 138 2.24 -29.48 -0.82
C LEU A 138 1.86 -28.98 -2.23
N SER A 139 0.59 -28.59 -2.37
CA SER A 139 0.10 -27.96 -3.60
C SER A 139 0.72 -26.58 -3.77
N THR A 140 1.19 -26.26 -4.97
CA THR A 140 1.67 -24.93 -5.34
C THR A 140 0.53 -23.91 -5.54
N GLU A 141 -0.73 -24.37 -5.62
CA GLU A 141 -1.88 -23.47 -5.78
C GLU A 141 -2.46 -23.02 -4.44
N THR A 142 -2.50 -23.93 -3.45
CA THR A 142 -3.20 -23.67 -2.18
C THR A 142 -2.43 -24.15 -0.95
N GLY A 143 -1.41 -24.96 -1.11
CA GLY A 143 -0.70 -25.59 0.01
C GLY A 143 0.44 -24.75 0.58
N PHE A 144 1.13 -23.99 -0.24
CA PHE A 144 2.20 -23.10 0.19
C PHE A 144 2.49 -21.98 -0.81
N GLN A 145 3.19 -20.96 -0.34
CA GLN A 145 3.73 -19.87 -1.13
C GLN A 145 5.15 -19.52 -0.65
N VAL A 146 6.02 -19.08 -1.57
CA VAL A 146 7.34 -18.58 -1.18
C VAL A 146 7.19 -17.19 -0.58
N MET A 147 7.83 -16.98 0.57
CA MET A 147 7.72 -15.71 1.30
C MET A 147 8.56 -14.60 0.66
N GLN A 148 8.11 -13.37 0.84
CA GLN A 148 8.78 -12.13 0.41
C GLN A 148 10.26 -12.06 0.81
N TYR A 149 10.60 -12.59 1.98
CA TYR A 149 11.96 -12.59 2.53
C TYR A 149 12.67 -13.93 2.38
N SER A 150 12.23 -14.76 1.45
CA SER A 150 12.86 -16.05 1.19
C SER A 150 14.17 -15.88 0.45
N GLY A 151 15.22 -16.49 0.98
CA GLY A 151 16.40 -16.82 0.22
C GLY A 151 16.25 -18.11 -0.57
N ARG A 152 17.32 -18.53 -1.22
CA ARG A 152 17.41 -19.81 -1.91
C ARG A 152 17.79 -20.94 -0.95
N GLY A 153 17.45 -22.17 -1.27
CA GLY A 153 17.89 -23.36 -0.55
C GLY A 153 17.23 -24.63 -1.06
N ASP A 154 17.89 -25.74 -0.79
CA ASP A 154 17.38 -27.11 -0.97
C ASP A 154 17.65 -27.82 0.35
N VAL A 155 16.64 -27.81 1.22
CA VAL A 155 16.75 -28.19 2.63
C VAL A 155 15.83 -29.37 2.90
N SER A 156 16.41 -30.49 3.39
CA SER A 156 15.66 -31.63 3.91
C SER A 156 16.07 -31.84 5.36
N ALA A 157 15.18 -31.54 6.30
CA ALA A 157 15.51 -31.54 7.73
C ALA A 157 14.29 -31.77 8.62
N GLU A 158 14.56 -32.07 9.91
CA GLU A 158 13.53 -32.14 10.94
C GLU A 158 12.85 -30.77 11.14
N VAL A 159 11.53 -30.79 11.34
CA VAL A 159 10.73 -29.59 11.66
C VAL A 159 10.66 -29.41 13.17
N VAL A 160 10.94 -28.20 13.61
CA VAL A 160 10.83 -27.79 15.02
C VAL A 160 9.79 -26.69 15.13
N PHE A 161 8.78 -26.88 15.96
CA PHE A 161 7.83 -25.81 16.29
C PHE A 161 8.52 -24.79 17.21
N ALA A 162 8.67 -23.57 16.72
CA ALA A 162 9.36 -22.46 17.38
C ALA A 162 8.39 -21.29 17.69
N GLY A 163 7.19 -21.60 18.19
CA GLY A 163 6.21 -20.62 18.63
C GLY A 163 5.91 -19.56 17.59
N HIS A 164 6.07 -18.29 17.94
CA HIS A 164 5.92 -17.16 17.03
C HIS A 164 7.25 -16.74 16.37
N GLY A 165 8.36 -17.42 16.67
CA GLY A 165 9.68 -17.11 16.13
C GLY A 165 10.26 -15.78 16.63
N ILE A 166 9.88 -15.33 17.82
CA ILE A 166 10.30 -14.04 18.38
C ILE A 166 11.23 -14.19 19.58
N THR A 167 12.10 -13.19 19.75
CA THR A 167 12.99 -13.06 20.92
C THR A 167 12.91 -11.63 21.43
N VAL A 168 12.45 -11.46 22.66
CA VAL A 168 12.41 -10.18 23.38
C VAL A 168 13.40 -10.26 24.53
N PRO A 169 14.45 -9.42 24.55
CA PRO A 169 15.42 -9.42 25.63
C PRO A 169 14.81 -9.00 26.97
N PRO A 170 15.43 -9.28 28.10
CA PRO A 170 15.01 -8.76 29.41
C PRO A 170 14.93 -7.21 29.37
N PHE A 171 13.86 -6.67 29.92
CA PHE A 171 13.60 -5.23 29.91
C PHE A 171 13.00 -4.74 31.24
N LYS A 172 12.77 -3.44 31.37
CA LYS A 172 12.07 -2.85 32.52
C LYS A 172 10.72 -2.29 32.07
N LYS A 173 9.67 -2.55 32.82
CA LYS A 173 8.34 -1.96 32.58
C LYS A 173 8.34 -0.42 32.59
N SER A 174 9.30 0.22 33.28
CA SER A 174 9.45 1.66 33.26
C SER A 174 9.94 2.21 31.91
N GLU A 175 10.59 1.38 31.09
CA GLU A 175 11.10 1.72 29.76
C GLU A 175 10.10 1.28 28.66
N TYR A 176 9.39 0.18 28.90
CA TYR A 176 8.40 -0.42 28.01
C TYR A 176 7.10 -0.71 28.77
N PRO A 177 6.33 0.31 29.18
CA PRO A 177 5.17 0.16 30.08
C PRO A 177 4.06 -0.71 29.47
N ASP A 178 3.88 -0.62 28.16
CA ASP A 178 2.80 -1.29 27.42
C ASP A 178 3.16 -2.67 26.88
N CYS A 179 4.43 -3.11 27.01
CA CYS A 179 4.82 -4.46 26.60
C CYS A 179 4.14 -5.52 27.47
N PRO A 180 3.29 -6.39 26.94
CA PRO A 180 2.55 -7.38 27.73
C PRO A 180 3.41 -8.55 28.20
N LEU A 181 4.59 -8.75 27.60
CA LEU A 181 5.49 -9.86 27.89
C LEU A 181 6.20 -9.69 29.26
N PRO A 182 6.74 -10.78 29.83
CA PRO A 182 7.46 -10.73 31.10
C PRO A 182 8.73 -9.86 31.04
N GLU A 183 9.06 -9.14 32.12
CA GLU A 183 10.32 -8.35 32.19
C GLU A 183 11.59 -9.22 32.12
N THR A 184 11.46 -10.52 32.36
CA THR A 184 12.56 -11.51 32.22
C THR A 184 12.90 -11.80 30.76
N GLY A 185 12.15 -11.23 29.83
CA GLY A 185 12.24 -11.50 28.42
C GLY A 185 11.33 -12.64 27.95
N TYR A 186 11.29 -12.84 26.66
CA TYR A 186 10.55 -13.91 25.98
C TYR A 186 11.40 -14.43 24.82
N ASP A 187 11.54 -15.74 24.68
CA ASP A 187 12.37 -16.32 23.62
C ASP A 187 11.82 -17.68 23.19
N ASP A 188 11.24 -17.71 21.98
CA ASP A 188 10.69 -18.93 21.38
C ASP A 188 11.78 -19.96 21.03
N PHE A 189 13.04 -19.55 20.96
CA PHE A 189 14.15 -20.45 20.69
C PHE A 189 14.85 -20.96 21.97
N ALA A 190 14.43 -20.49 23.15
CA ALA A 190 15.02 -20.90 24.42
C ALA A 190 14.76 -22.38 24.73
N GLY A 191 15.83 -23.16 24.89
CA GLY A 191 15.73 -24.57 25.27
C GLY A 191 15.39 -25.55 24.15
N ILE A 192 15.31 -25.07 22.90
CA ILE A 192 15.14 -25.90 21.70
C ILE A 192 16.30 -25.66 20.72
N ASP A 193 16.79 -26.73 20.08
CA ASP A 193 17.84 -26.63 19.07
C ASP A 193 17.25 -26.67 17.66
N VAL A 194 17.34 -25.54 16.94
CA VAL A 194 16.91 -25.40 15.57
C VAL A 194 18.07 -25.43 14.57
N THR A 195 19.30 -25.66 15.05
CA THR A 195 20.50 -25.66 14.20
C THR A 195 20.42 -26.73 13.11
N GLY A 196 20.44 -26.27 11.85
CA GLY A 196 20.31 -27.14 10.68
C GLY A 196 18.93 -27.78 10.49
N LYS A 197 17.92 -27.33 11.24
CA LYS A 197 16.54 -27.79 11.17
C LYS A 197 15.65 -26.73 10.48
N ILE A 198 14.41 -27.07 10.22
CA ILE A 198 13.38 -26.17 9.69
C ILE A 198 12.55 -25.65 10.86
N ALA A 199 12.54 -24.33 11.07
CA ALA A 199 11.72 -23.69 12.09
C ALA A 199 10.29 -23.48 11.57
N LEU A 200 9.30 -24.05 12.26
CA LEU A 200 7.88 -23.80 12.03
C LEU A 200 7.42 -22.70 12.99
N VAL A 201 6.98 -21.57 12.45
CA VAL A 201 6.57 -20.39 13.22
C VAL A 201 5.15 -19.95 12.88
N ILE A 202 4.46 -19.37 13.87
CA ILE A 202 3.12 -18.81 13.71
C ILE A 202 3.22 -17.31 13.40
N ARG A 203 2.40 -16.85 12.47
CA ARG A 203 2.20 -15.43 12.17
C ARG A 203 1.78 -14.66 13.42
N ARG A 204 2.03 -13.34 13.45
CA ARG A 204 1.74 -12.42 14.56
C ARG A 204 2.57 -12.73 15.84
N GLY A 205 2.12 -12.25 16.99
CA GLY A 205 2.75 -12.45 18.28
C GLY A 205 1.87 -13.23 19.25
N PRO A 206 2.37 -13.59 20.44
CA PRO A 206 1.62 -14.27 21.49
C PRO A 206 0.32 -13.54 21.85
N GLY A 207 -0.79 -14.27 21.98
CA GLY A 207 -2.11 -13.73 22.31
C GLY A 207 -2.73 -12.91 21.20
N ASN A 208 -2.21 -12.96 19.97
CA ASN A 208 -2.60 -12.07 18.87
C ASN A 208 -2.59 -10.58 19.24
N LEU A 209 -1.70 -10.19 20.16
CA LEU A 209 -1.65 -8.85 20.74
C LEU A 209 -0.89 -7.91 19.79
N GLU A 210 -1.59 -6.99 19.16
CA GLU A 210 -0.96 -5.91 18.39
C GLU A 210 0.01 -5.08 19.22
N SER A 211 -0.28 -4.91 20.51
CA SER A 211 0.57 -4.20 21.45
C SER A 211 1.99 -4.76 21.59
N VAL A 212 2.21 -6.07 21.33
CA VAL A 212 3.56 -6.67 21.39
C VAL A 212 4.46 -6.08 20.31
N HIS A 213 3.91 -5.78 19.15
CA HIS A 213 4.65 -5.29 18.00
C HIS A 213 5.37 -3.94 18.26
N ASN A 214 4.66 -2.99 18.85
CA ASN A 214 5.13 -1.61 19.02
C ASN A 214 5.66 -1.29 20.41
N SER A 215 5.41 -2.14 21.39
CA SER A 215 5.63 -1.79 22.79
C SER A 215 6.72 -2.61 23.49
N CYS A 216 7.27 -3.63 22.83
CA CYS A 216 8.33 -4.46 23.39
C CYS A 216 9.69 -4.22 22.72
N PRO A 217 10.81 -4.33 23.45
CA PRO A 217 12.14 -4.27 22.83
C PRO A 217 12.39 -5.50 21.97
N ALA A 218 13.12 -5.34 20.88
CA ALA A 218 13.54 -6.42 20.01
C ALA A 218 15.05 -6.70 20.13
N ASN A 219 15.49 -7.84 19.62
CA ASN A 219 16.89 -8.24 19.55
C ASN A 219 17.57 -7.72 18.26
N ASP A 220 18.82 -8.13 18.03
CA ASP A 220 19.63 -7.71 16.88
C ASP A 220 19.08 -8.18 15.51
N ALA A 221 18.04 -9.03 15.48
CA ALA A 221 17.37 -9.40 14.24
C ALA A 221 16.49 -8.26 13.71
N CYS A 222 16.09 -7.33 14.57
CA CYS A 222 15.29 -6.18 14.20
C CYS A 222 16.13 -5.15 13.45
N VAL A 223 15.79 -4.86 12.21
CA VAL A 223 16.46 -3.85 11.40
C VAL A 223 15.85 -2.47 11.65
N ALA A 224 14.52 -2.41 11.74
CA ALA A 224 13.77 -1.21 12.09
C ALA A 224 12.62 -1.56 13.03
N ALA A 225 12.35 -0.73 14.02
CA ALA A 225 11.19 -0.91 14.89
C ALA A 225 9.97 -0.21 14.26
N PRO A 226 8.77 -0.80 14.37
CA PRO A 226 8.41 -2.06 15.04
C PRO A 226 8.66 -3.29 14.14
N CYS A 227 9.17 -4.38 14.70
CA CYS A 227 9.62 -5.52 13.89
C CYS A 227 9.07 -6.90 14.30
N LEU A 228 8.66 -7.10 15.54
CA LEU A 228 8.39 -8.44 16.10
C LEU A 228 7.30 -9.25 15.36
N TRP A 229 6.40 -8.59 14.63
CA TRP A 229 5.38 -9.27 13.83
C TRP A 229 5.80 -9.47 12.37
N ASN A 230 6.84 -8.79 11.95
CA ASN A 230 7.33 -8.86 10.58
C ASN A 230 7.83 -10.27 10.26
N PHE A 231 7.41 -10.79 9.14
CA PHE A 231 7.81 -12.13 8.68
C PHE A 231 9.32 -12.21 8.45
N GLY A 232 9.91 -11.16 7.88
CA GLY A 232 11.34 -11.09 7.67
C GLY A 232 12.13 -11.11 8.99
N TYR A 233 11.65 -10.40 10.02
CA TYR A 233 12.23 -10.49 11.36
C TYR A 233 12.21 -11.91 11.88
N LYS A 234 11.06 -12.61 11.80
CA LYS A 234 10.94 -14.00 12.27
C LYS A 234 11.91 -14.93 11.54
N SER A 235 12.02 -14.76 10.22
CA SER A 235 12.94 -15.53 9.37
C SER A 235 14.40 -15.26 9.75
N LYS A 236 14.78 -14.00 9.88
CA LYS A 236 16.12 -13.59 10.28
C LYS A 236 16.45 -14.05 11.72
N ASN A 237 15.47 -13.97 12.63
CA ASN A 237 15.65 -14.45 14.00
C ASN A 237 15.87 -15.98 14.03
N ALA A 238 15.10 -16.75 13.26
CA ALA A 238 15.33 -18.18 13.09
C ALA A 238 16.73 -18.49 12.53
N ALA A 239 17.17 -17.72 11.52
CA ALA A 239 18.52 -17.86 10.95
C ALA A 239 19.62 -17.57 11.98
N ILE A 240 19.48 -16.55 12.82
CA ILE A 240 20.42 -16.24 13.91
C ILE A 240 20.53 -17.43 14.89
N HIS A 241 19.44 -18.15 15.12
CA HIS A 241 19.42 -19.37 15.93
C HIS A 241 19.86 -20.63 15.17
N GLY A 242 20.26 -20.50 13.89
CA GLY A 242 20.85 -21.56 13.08
C GLY A 242 19.86 -22.40 12.28
N ALA A 243 18.61 -21.99 12.11
CA ALA A 243 17.65 -22.66 11.26
C ALA A 243 18.15 -22.70 9.82
N ALA A 244 17.93 -23.84 9.13
CA ALA A 244 18.27 -24.04 7.72
C ALA A 244 17.13 -23.67 6.76
N GLY A 245 15.90 -23.55 7.27
CA GLY A 245 14.71 -23.13 6.55
C GLY A 245 13.62 -22.71 7.52
N VAL A 246 12.60 -22.02 7.01
CA VAL A 246 11.47 -21.54 7.83
C VAL A 246 10.15 -21.85 7.12
N ILE A 247 9.20 -22.38 7.90
CA ILE A 247 7.79 -22.51 7.51
C ILE A 247 6.99 -21.56 8.40
N VAL A 248 6.22 -20.67 7.78
CA VAL A 248 5.27 -19.79 8.47
C VAL A 248 3.87 -20.31 8.27
N VAL A 249 3.02 -20.21 9.29
CA VAL A 249 1.57 -20.51 9.19
C VAL A 249 0.75 -19.40 9.82
N ASN A 250 -0.51 -19.26 9.40
CA ASN A 250 -1.43 -18.28 9.98
C ASN A 250 -1.73 -18.58 11.45
N HIS A 251 -1.98 -17.51 12.21
CA HIS A 251 -2.49 -17.59 13.58
C HIS A 251 -3.90 -18.22 13.61
N TYR A 252 -4.26 -18.89 14.71
CA TYR A 252 -5.55 -19.59 14.85
C TYR A 252 -6.78 -18.65 14.89
N GLN A 253 -6.59 -17.38 15.08
CA GLN A 253 -7.66 -16.36 14.96
C GLN A 253 -7.88 -15.88 13.51
N GLU A 254 -7.10 -16.39 12.56
CA GLU A 254 -7.20 -16.06 11.14
C GLU A 254 -7.57 -17.30 10.33
N SER A 255 -7.86 -17.10 9.03
CA SER A 255 -8.01 -18.20 8.08
C SER A 255 -6.76 -19.09 8.08
N GLY A 256 -6.92 -20.39 7.89
CA GLY A 256 -5.77 -21.31 7.70
C GLY A 256 -5.07 -21.13 6.35
N ALA A 257 -5.77 -20.57 5.38
CA ALA A 257 -5.28 -20.46 4.01
C ALA A 257 -4.02 -19.59 3.87
N VAL A 258 -3.22 -19.91 2.86
CA VAL A 258 -2.04 -19.13 2.48
C VAL A 258 -2.48 -17.76 1.96
N PRO A 259 -1.92 -16.65 2.46
CA PRO A 259 -2.21 -15.33 1.90
C PRO A 259 -1.61 -15.21 0.50
N ALA A 260 -2.26 -14.42 -0.35
CA ALA A 260 -1.75 -14.13 -1.69
C ALA A 260 -0.73 -12.98 -1.69
N GLY A 261 0.03 -12.84 -2.77
CA GLY A 261 0.81 -11.64 -3.07
C GLY A 261 2.04 -11.40 -2.22
N MET A 262 3.03 -12.28 -2.30
CA MET A 262 4.32 -12.06 -1.64
C MET A 262 5.41 -11.74 -2.66
N THR A 263 6.10 -10.61 -2.50
CA THR A 263 7.29 -10.24 -3.27
C THR A 263 8.55 -10.80 -2.60
N LEU A 264 9.65 -10.91 -3.33
CA LEU A 264 10.94 -11.35 -2.81
C LEU A 264 11.82 -10.16 -2.42
N GLY A 265 12.66 -10.35 -1.39
CA GLY A 265 13.68 -9.40 -0.98
C GLY A 265 13.27 -8.51 0.20
N GLY A 266 14.08 -7.48 0.45
CA GLY A 266 13.91 -6.54 1.55
C GLY A 266 14.98 -6.66 2.64
N GLU A 267 14.85 -5.85 3.68
CA GLU A 267 15.86 -5.68 4.73
C GLU A 267 16.17 -6.93 5.57
N TYR A 268 15.20 -7.82 5.61
CA TYR A 268 15.29 -9.05 6.42
C TYR A 268 15.70 -10.27 5.60
N PHE A 269 16.04 -10.06 4.33
CA PHE A 269 16.48 -11.13 3.44
C PHE A 269 17.71 -11.85 3.98
N VAL A 270 17.67 -13.19 3.94
CA VAL A 270 18.81 -14.07 4.27
C VAL A 270 19.04 -14.98 3.07
N GLU A 271 20.15 -14.77 2.35
CA GLU A 271 20.42 -15.35 1.02
C GLU A 271 20.25 -16.88 0.93
N ASP A 272 20.72 -17.62 1.94
CA ASP A 272 20.71 -19.08 1.96
C ASP A 272 19.67 -19.65 2.94
N LEU A 273 18.52 -18.99 3.10
CA LEU A 273 17.43 -19.42 3.98
C LEU A 273 16.12 -19.48 3.19
N PRO A 274 15.67 -20.67 2.74
CA PRO A 274 14.36 -20.79 2.12
C PRO A 274 13.25 -20.60 3.15
N VAL A 275 12.28 -19.74 2.82
CA VAL A 275 11.14 -19.42 3.69
C VAL A 275 9.85 -19.57 2.90
N ILE A 276 8.95 -20.40 3.40
CA ILE A 276 7.62 -20.59 2.81
C ILE A 276 6.52 -20.24 3.82
N PHE A 277 5.40 -19.82 3.28
CA PHE A 277 4.14 -19.78 4.02
C PHE A 277 3.34 -21.01 3.65
N ALA A 278 2.95 -21.82 4.64
CA ALA A 278 2.18 -23.04 4.40
C ALA A 278 0.74 -22.91 4.92
N ASP A 279 -0.17 -23.63 4.26
CA ASP A 279 -1.53 -23.79 4.75
C ASP A 279 -1.53 -24.42 6.14
N ARG A 280 -2.07 -23.69 7.12
CA ARG A 280 -2.06 -24.11 8.53
C ARG A 280 -2.84 -25.40 8.76
N ASP A 281 -3.98 -25.56 8.09
CA ASP A 281 -4.88 -26.68 8.33
C ASP A 281 -4.20 -27.98 7.83
N THR A 282 -3.49 -27.91 6.71
CA THR A 282 -2.62 -29.00 6.22
C THR A 282 -1.47 -29.30 7.18
N MET A 283 -0.83 -28.27 7.76
CA MET A 283 0.21 -28.47 8.75
C MET A 283 -0.32 -29.07 10.05
N GLU A 284 -1.54 -28.69 10.50
CA GLU A 284 -2.18 -29.24 11.70
C GLU A 284 -2.54 -30.72 11.54
N GLU A 285 -2.92 -31.17 10.34
CA GLU A 285 -3.16 -32.60 10.07
C GLU A 285 -1.91 -33.44 10.32
N THR A 286 -0.73 -32.89 10.01
CA THR A 286 0.58 -33.57 10.20
C THR A 286 1.14 -33.35 11.61
N ILE A 287 0.91 -32.19 12.23
CA ILE A 287 1.37 -31.81 13.58
C ILE A 287 0.16 -31.44 14.45
N PRO A 288 -0.64 -32.41 14.93
CA PRO A 288 -1.88 -32.13 15.66
C PRO A 288 -1.72 -31.34 16.96
N ASP A 289 -0.54 -31.41 17.58
CA ASP A 289 -0.24 -30.69 18.81
C ASP A 289 0.01 -29.21 18.63
N MET A 290 0.23 -28.73 17.40
CA MET A 290 0.55 -27.32 17.06
C MET A 290 -0.52 -26.36 17.60
N LYS A 291 -1.80 -26.70 17.46
CA LYS A 291 -2.91 -25.91 18.00
C LYS A 291 -2.88 -25.78 19.52
N SER A 292 -2.56 -26.87 20.21
CA SER A 292 -2.47 -26.87 21.65
C SER A 292 -1.27 -26.04 22.15
N TRP A 293 -0.12 -26.15 21.48
CA TRP A 293 1.05 -25.35 21.80
C TRP A 293 0.78 -23.86 21.57
N SER A 294 0.23 -23.48 20.43
CA SER A 294 -0.17 -22.09 20.13
C SER A 294 -1.15 -21.55 21.18
N GLY A 295 -2.22 -22.31 21.49
CA GLY A 295 -3.21 -21.89 22.47
C GLY A 295 -2.61 -21.70 23.88
N SER A 296 -1.59 -22.50 24.26
CA SER A 296 -0.88 -22.32 25.53
C SER A 296 -0.01 -21.06 25.52
N ILE A 297 0.69 -20.79 24.41
CA ILE A 297 1.47 -19.55 24.25
C ILE A 297 0.55 -18.34 24.40
N ASP A 298 -0.59 -18.34 23.71
CA ASP A 298 -1.54 -17.23 23.71
C ASP A 298 -2.16 -16.97 25.09
N ALA A 299 -2.41 -18.05 25.84
CA ALA A 299 -3.02 -17.95 27.17
C ALA A 299 -2.04 -17.47 28.24
N ASP A 300 -0.81 -17.99 28.21
CA ASP A 300 0.16 -17.85 29.28
C ASP A 300 1.27 -16.84 28.97
N LEU A 301 1.43 -16.43 27.73
CA LEU A 301 2.51 -15.58 27.20
C LEU A 301 3.91 -16.17 27.55
N VAL A 302 4.03 -17.48 27.43
CA VAL A 302 5.25 -18.26 27.73
C VAL A 302 5.58 -19.14 26.52
N PRO A 303 6.83 -19.19 26.06
CA PRO A 303 7.24 -20.05 24.95
C PRO A 303 6.87 -21.52 25.15
N GLN A 304 6.41 -22.18 24.08
CA GLN A 304 6.02 -23.59 24.06
C GLN A 304 6.65 -24.32 22.86
N SER A 305 7.90 -24.00 22.55
CA SER A 305 8.60 -24.61 21.41
C SER A 305 8.85 -26.10 21.66
N SER A 306 8.76 -26.91 20.61
CA SER A 306 8.79 -28.35 20.69
C SER A 306 9.35 -29.02 19.44
N GLU A 307 10.04 -30.16 19.60
CA GLU A 307 10.34 -31.07 18.51
C GLU A 307 9.03 -31.70 17.99
N THR A 308 8.85 -31.73 16.66
CA THR A 308 7.63 -32.28 16.05
C THR A 308 7.77 -33.76 15.70
N GLY A 309 9.01 -34.22 15.51
CA GLY A 309 9.32 -35.58 15.08
C GLY A 309 9.04 -35.85 13.60
N ILE A 310 8.73 -34.82 12.81
CA ILE A 310 8.53 -34.92 11.35
C ILE A 310 9.68 -34.27 10.58
N ASN A 311 9.81 -34.61 9.31
CA ASN A 311 10.74 -33.96 8.40
C ASN A 311 10.00 -33.17 7.36
N ALA A 312 10.67 -32.16 6.82
CA ALA A 312 10.19 -31.41 5.64
C ALA A 312 11.33 -31.22 4.64
N GLU A 313 10.95 -31.06 3.39
CA GLU A 313 11.83 -30.65 2.31
C GLU A 313 11.30 -29.34 1.74
N ILE A 314 12.19 -28.34 1.61
CA ILE A 314 11.88 -27.05 1.03
C ILE A 314 12.92 -26.75 -0.02
N LYS A 315 12.50 -26.55 -1.26
CA LYS A 315 13.37 -26.15 -2.35
C LYS A 315 12.89 -24.84 -2.95
N VAL A 316 13.75 -23.83 -2.89
CA VAL A 316 13.54 -22.51 -3.49
C VAL A 316 14.81 -22.11 -4.23
N GLU A 317 14.69 -21.81 -5.51
CA GLU A 317 15.77 -21.31 -6.35
C GLU A 317 15.49 -19.85 -6.67
N THR A 318 16.43 -18.96 -6.33
CA THR A 318 16.32 -17.51 -6.59
C THR A 318 17.61 -16.97 -7.17
N GLU A 319 17.50 -15.93 -8.00
CA GLU A 319 18.61 -15.17 -8.54
C GLU A 319 18.36 -13.67 -8.32
N ILE A 320 19.43 -12.88 -8.32
CA ILE A 320 19.33 -11.41 -8.34
C ILE A 320 19.22 -10.99 -9.80
N GLU A 321 18.17 -10.23 -10.10
CA GLU A 321 17.99 -9.58 -11.40
C GLU A 321 17.98 -8.06 -11.20
N THR A 322 18.80 -7.35 -11.99
CA THR A 322 18.72 -5.89 -12.03
C THR A 322 17.58 -5.48 -12.94
N VAL A 323 16.54 -4.93 -12.37
CA VAL A 323 15.34 -4.44 -13.05
C VAL A 323 15.47 -2.95 -13.31
N ARG A 324 15.06 -2.52 -14.50
CA ARG A 324 14.87 -1.10 -14.83
C ARG A 324 13.39 -0.77 -14.79
N ALA A 325 13.05 0.36 -14.17
CA ALA A 325 11.73 0.94 -14.16
C ALA A 325 11.80 2.44 -14.46
N ASP A 326 10.66 3.01 -14.84
CA ASP A 326 10.56 4.42 -15.17
C ASP A 326 9.35 5.03 -14.43
N ASN A 327 9.55 6.12 -13.68
CA ASN A 327 8.46 7.01 -13.28
C ASN A 327 8.02 7.83 -14.49
N VAL A 328 6.76 8.27 -14.51
CA VAL A 328 6.26 9.23 -15.52
C VAL A 328 5.98 10.57 -14.85
N ILE A 329 6.60 11.64 -15.32
CA ILE A 329 6.51 12.96 -14.68
C ILE A 329 6.13 14.02 -15.72
N GLY A 330 4.95 14.62 -15.53
CA GLY A 330 4.42 15.71 -16.34
C GLY A 330 4.16 16.95 -15.49
N VAL A 331 4.44 18.13 -16.04
CA VAL A 331 4.38 19.39 -15.30
C VAL A 331 3.44 20.39 -15.98
N LEU A 332 2.56 20.99 -15.20
CA LEU A 332 1.83 22.20 -15.53
C LEU A 332 2.53 23.39 -14.84
N PRO A 333 3.26 24.25 -15.59
CA PRO A 333 3.99 25.36 -14.98
C PRO A 333 3.06 26.39 -14.34
N GLY A 334 3.42 26.85 -13.14
CA GLY A 334 2.78 27.98 -12.50
C GLY A 334 2.96 29.30 -13.27
N THR A 335 2.03 30.21 -13.11
CA THR A 335 2.01 31.49 -13.86
C THR A 335 2.15 32.72 -12.99
N ASP A 336 2.08 32.60 -11.66
CA ASP A 336 2.30 33.70 -10.73
C ASP A 336 3.79 34.03 -10.60
N GLN A 337 4.11 35.30 -10.33
CA GLN A 337 5.52 35.75 -10.27
C GLN A 337 6.27 35.27 -9.03
N GLU A 338 5.56 35.02 -7.94
CA GLU A 338 6.13 34.59 -6.66
C GLU A 338 5.87 33.10 -6.40
N LEU A 339 4.64 32.63 -6.71
CA LEU A 339 4.21 31.28 -6.37
C LEU A 339 4.61 30.22 -7.40
N SER A 340 5.01 30.59 -8.63
CA SER A 340 5.37 29.63 -9.68
C SER A 340 6.63 28.80 -9.36
N GLU A 341 7.45 29.26 -8.42
CA GLU A 341 8.59 28.48 -7.92
C GLU A 341 8.18 27.42 -6.86
N GLU A 342 6.97 27.52 -6.32
CA GLU A 342 6.41 26.53 -5.40
C GLU A 342 5.76 25.38 -6.17
N VAL A 343 6.02 24.16 -5.73
CA VAL A 343 5.65 22.94 -6.42
C VAL A 343 4.63 22.15 -5.59
N ILE A 344 3.58 21.69 -6.25
CA ILE A 344 2.63 20.71 -5.73
C ILE A 344 2.83 19.41 -6.49
N VAL A 345 2.93 18.29 -5.79
CA VAL A 345 3.05 16.95 -6.39
C VAL A 345 1.78 16.15 -6.17
N ILE A 346 1.24 15.58 -7.24
CA ILE A 346 0.07 14.69 -7.24
C ILE A 346 0.50 13.39 -7.90
N GLY A 347 0.51 12.30 -7.14
CA GLY A 347 1.02 11.04 -7.64
C GLY A 347 0.19 9.82 -7.23
N ALA A 348 0.39 8.75 -7.98
CA ALA A 348 -0.09 7.40 -7.69
C ALA A 348 0.89 6.40 -8.30
N HIS A 349 1.00 5.18 -7.77
CA HIS A 349 1.85 4.20 -8.41
C HIS A 349 1.13 3.46 -9.53
N VAL A 350 1.90 3.11 -10.57
CA VAL A 350 1.39 2.48 -11.80
C VAL A 350 1.65 0.97 -11.82
N ASP A 351 2.61 0.50 -11.04
CA ASP A 351 2.97 -0.90 -10.91
C ASP A 351 1.97 -1.69 -10.05
N HIS A 352 2.12 -3.00 -10.04
CA HIS A 352 1.49 -3.93 -9.11
C HIS A 352 2.26 -5.26 -9.11
N LEU A 353 1.76 -6.27 -8.42
CA LEU A 353 2.49 -7.50 -8.06
C LEU A 353 2.81 -8.44 -9.24
N GLY A 354 2.19 -8.27 -10.42
CA GLY A 354 2.48 -9.10 -11.57
C GLY A 354 1.71 -10.40 -11.60
N LYS A 355 2.43 -11.49 -11.82
CA LYS A 355 1.90 -12.85 -11.79
C LYS A 355 2.49 -13.61 -10.63
N ASP A 356 1.64 -14.39 -9.98
CA ASP A 356 2.13 -15.38 -9.04
C ASP A 356 3.09 -16.35 -9.75
N PRO A 357 4.35 -16.45 -9.28
CA PRO A 357 5.36 -17.24 -9.98
C PRO A 357 5.11 -18.73 -9.91
N VAL A 358 4.23 -19.18 -9.03
CA VAL A 358 3.95 -20.60 -8.76
C VAL A 358 2.65 -21.02 -9.44
N SER A 359 1.54 -20.33 -9.18
CA SER A 359 0.23 -20.64 -9.77
C SER A 359 0.01 -20.03 -11.15
N GLY A 360 0.76 -18.98 -11.50
CA GLY A 360 0.55 -18.19 -12.72
C GLY A 360 -0.66 -17.28 -12.66
N GLY A 361 -1.33 -17.16 -11.50
CA GLY A 361 -2.44 -16.26 -11.28
C GLY A 361 -2.01 -14.79 -11.48
N ILE A 362 -2.87 -13.97 -12.09
CA ILE A 362 -2.59 -12.56 -12.32
C ILE A 362 -3.15 -11.75 -11.16
N TYR A 363 -2.31 -10.93 -10.54
CA TYR A 363 -2.72 -9.87 -9.62
C TYR A 363 -3.10 -8.66 -10.47
N TYR A 364 -4.39 -8.42 -10.66
CA TYR A 364 -4.86 -7.39 -11.60
C TYR A 364 -4.66 -5.97 -11.06
N GLY A 365 -4.75 -5.76 -9.74
CA GLY A 365 -4.53 -4.49 -9.10
C GLY A 365 -5.48 -3.40 -9.59
N ALA A 366 -6.79 -3.66 -9.56
CA ALA A 366 -7.77 -2.69 -10.01
C ALA A 366 -7.95 -1.55 -9.00
N ASP A 367 -8.06 -1.90 -7.72
CA ASP A 367 -8.03 -0.92 -6.64
C ASP A 367 -6.60 -0.49 -6.35
N ASP A 368 -5.69 -1.44 -6.27
CA ASP A 368 -4.26 -1.25 -5.95
C ASP A 368 -3.37 -1.38 -7.22
N ASN A 369 -2.91 -0.30 -7.88
CA ASN A 369 -3.40 1.06 -7.71
C ASN A 369 -3.77 1.66 -9.09
N ALA A 370 -4.49 0.86 -9.90
CA ALA A 370 -5.04 1.41 -11.14
C ALA A 370 -6.07 2.51 -10.84
N SER A 371 -6.78 2.43 -9.69
CA SER A 371 -7.76 3.41 -9.26
C SER A 371 -7.13 4.79 -9.03
N GLY A 372 -6.06 4.87 -8.24
CA GLY A 372 -5.33 6.10 -7.98
C GLY A 372 -4.66 6.67 -9.22
N THR A 373 -4.01 5.81 -10.03
CA THR A 373 -3.40 6.23 -11.31
C THR A 373 -4.44 6.87 -12.24
N ALA A 374 -5.63 6.27 -12.36
CA ALA A 374 -6.72 6.82 -13.18
C ALA A 374 -7.24 8.17 -12.64
N VAL A 375 -7.30 8.34 -11.32
CA VAL A 375 -7.68 9.62 -10.69
C VAL A 375 -6.62 10.69 -10.98
N VAL A 376 -5.32 10.40 -10.85
CA VAL A 376 -4.24 11.35 -11.21
C VAL A 376 -4.35 11.78 -12.69
N MET A 377 -4.61 10.83 -13.59
CA MET A 377 -4.82 11.12 -15.02
C MET A 377 -6.02 12.03 -15.24
N GLU A 378 -7.13 11.83 -14.54
CA GLU A 378 -8.33 12.67 -14.65
C GLU A 378 -8.09 14.08 -14.10
N LEU A 379 -7.36 14.21 -12.99
CA LEU A 379 -6.95 15.50 -12.46
C LEU A 379 -6.07 16.28 -13.46
N ALA A 380 -5.11 15.60 -14.11
CA ALA A 380 -4.29 16.21 -15.14
C ALA A 380 -5.16 16.74 -16.31
N ARG A 381 -6.14 15.95 -16.76
CA ARG A 381 -7.13 16.40 -17.77
C ARG A 381 -7.89 17.63 -17.29
N ALA A 382 -8.34 17.63 -16.03
CA ALA A 382 -9.11 18.75 -15.47
C ALA A 382 -8.32 20.05 -15.44
N PHE A 383 -7.08 19.99 -14.97
CA PHE A 383 -6.22 21.18 -14.93
C PHE A 383 -5.92 21.74 -16.33
N VAL A 384 -5.60 20.88 -17.29
CA VAL A 384 -5.19 21.30 -18.63
C VAL A 384 -6.39 21.66 -19.51
N LEU A 385 -7.36 20.74 -19.67
CA LEU A 385 -8.51 20.93 -20.57
C LEU A 385 -9.51 21.95 -19.99
N GLY A 386 -9.54 22.12 -18.66
CA GLY A 386 -10.26 23.21 -18.01
C GLY A 386 -9.67 24.60 -18.27
N GLY A 387 -8.49 24.67 -18.91
CA GLY A 387 -7.82 25.93 -19.25
C GLY A 387 -7.29 26.69 -18.02
N HIS A 388 -7.06 25.98 -16.91
CA HIS A 388 -6.65 26.61 -15.65
C HIS A 388 -5.19 27.07 -15.72
N LYS A 389 -4.97 28.34 -15.39
CA LYS A 389 -3.63 28.91 -15.20
C LYS A 389 -3.34 28.91 -13.70
N THR A 390 -2.64 27.87 -13.26
CA THR A 390 -2.28 27.73 -11.84
C THR A 390 -1.29 28.81 -11.43
N ALA A 391 -1.37 29.27 -10.18
CA ALA A 391 -0.36 30.16 -9.60
C ALA A 391 0.94 29.35 -9.32
N ARG A 392 0.80 28.19 -8.70
CA ARG A 392 1.88 27.25 -8.39
C ARG A 392 2.11 26.26 -9.53
N THR A 393 3.32 25.76 -9.63
CA THR A 393 3.66 24.64 -10.52
C THR A 393 3.05 23.35 -9.98
N VAL A 394 2.37 22.59 -10.86
CA VAL A 394 1.75 21.30 -10.50
C VAL A 394 2.47 20.18 -11.25
N VAL A 395 2.97 19.20 -10.50
CA VAL A 395 3.59 17.98 -11.00
C VAL A 395 2.59 16.84 -10.88
N PHE A 396 2.32 16.19 -12.00
CA PHE A 396 1.57 14.93 -12.06
C PHE A 396 2.56 13.79 -12.25
N ALA A 397 2.45 12.75 -11.42
CA ALA A 397 3.39 11.65 -11.44
C ALA A 397 2.69 10.29 -11.39
N ALA A 398 3.20 9.34 -12.18
CA ALA A 398 2.96 7.93 -11.98
C ALA A 398 4.26 7.29 -11.49
N TRP A 399 4.27 6.89 -10.23
CA TRP A 399 5.42 6.26 -9.60
C TRP A 399 5.51 4.80 -10.02
N ASN A 400 6.71 4.22 -9.97
CA ASN A 400 6.93 2.83 -10.33
C ASN A 400 7.71 2.10 -9.24
N ALA A 401 7.53 0.79 -9.13
CA ALA A 401 8.15 -0.04 -8.10
C ALA A 401 7.78 0.40 -6.65
N GLU A 402 6.57 0.87 -6.45
CA GLU A 402 5.99 1.14 -5.14
C GLU A 402 5.90 -0.14 -4.33
N GLU A 403 5.34 -1.20 -4.92
CA GLU A 403 5.14 -2.53 -4.34
C GLU A 403 6.44 -3.22 -3.88
N LEU A 404 7.56 -2.74 -4.37
CA LEU A 404 8.89 -3.23 -4.02
C LEU A 404 9.59 -2.36 -2.96
N GLY A 405 8.85 -1.45 -2.34
CA GLY A 405 9.31 -0.59 -1.25
C GLY A 405 9.47 0.88 -1.63
N LEU A 406 8.49 1.46 -2.30
CA LEU A 406 8.39 2.89 -2.63
C LEU A 406 9.58 3.39 -3.48
N ILE A 407 10.19 2.50 -4.29
CA ILE A 407 11.49 2.79 -4.92
C ILE A 407 11.39 4.01 -5.83
N GLY A 408 10.33 4.12 -6.66
CA GLY A 408 10.20 5.19 -7.63
C GLY A 408 9.95 6.56 -7.02
N SER A 409 9.09 6.67 -6.04
CA SER A 409 8.82 7.93 -5.35
C SER A 409 10.02 8.39 -4.51
N CYS A 410 10.73 7.46 -3.86
CA CYS A 410 11.97 7.77 -3.15
C CYS A 410 13.11 8.17 -4.11
N GLU A 411 13.24 7.51 -5.27
CA GLU A 411 14.19 7.94 -6.33
C GLU A 411 13.88 9.37 -6.78
N HIS A 412 12.59 9.70 -6.96
CA HIS A 412 12.23 11.08 -7.32
C HIS A 412 12.59 12.07 -6.23
N VAL A 413 12.39 11.75 -4.97
CA VAL A 413 12.75 12.63 -3.84
C VAL A 413 14.27 12.82 -3.74
N GLU A 414 15.07 11.79 -4.06
CA GLU A 414 16.53 11.87 -4.09
C GLU A 414 17.04 12.64 -5.32
N ASN A 415 16.38 12.48 -6.47
CA ASN A 415 16.74 13.08 -7.76
C ASN A 415 15.55 13.86 -8.35
N PRO A 416 15.04 14.92 -7.67
CA PRO A 416 13.78 15.55 -8.03
C PRO A 416 13.90 16.43 -9.27
N ALA A 417 12.80 16.54 -10.04
CA ALA A 417 12.69 17.45 -11.18
C ALA A 417 12.83 18.93 -10.78
N PHE A 418 12.42 19.27 -9.57
CA PHE A 418 12.58 20.56 -8.93
C PHE A 418 13.23 20.37 -7.58
N PRO A 419 14.02 21.36 -7.06
CA PRO A 419 14.56 21.26 -5.70
C PRO A 419 13.47 20.86 -4.70
N ILE A 420 13.67 19.81 -3.93
CA ILE A 420 12.65 19.28 -3.01
C ILE A 420 12.14 20.35 -2.02
N SER A 421 12.99 21.33 -1.70
CA SER A 421 12.63 22.46 -0.85
C SER A 421 11.59 23.42 -1.46
N GLN A 422 11.32 23.31 -2.76
CA GLN A 422 10.25 24.03 -3.45
C GLN A 422 8.92 23.28 -3.40
N THR A 423 8.93 22.00 -3.04
CA THR A 423 7.69 21.22 -2.90
C THR A 423 6.98 21.61 -1.62
N VAL A 424 5.84 22.29 -1.75
CA VAL A 424 5.04 22.77 -0.63
C VAL A 424 4.04 21.74 -0.12
N ALA A 425 3.62 20.81 -1.00
CA ALA A 425 2.71 19.73 -0.65
C ALA A 425 2.81 18.56 -1.63
N ALA A 426 2.57 17.34 -1.15
CA ALA A 426 2.45 16.14 -1.97
C ALA A 426 1.22 15.32 -1.58
N TRP A 427 0.54 14.78 -2.59
CA TRP A 427 -0.57 13.83 -2.43
C TRP A 427 -0.20 12.51 -3.08
N SER A 428 -0.35 11.42 -2.34
CA SER A 428 -0.48 10.08 -2.88
C SER A 428 -1.96 9.72 -2.95
N ILE A 429 -2.41 9.22 -4.10
CA ILE A 429 -3.77 8.73 -4.30
C ILE A 429 -3.66 7.24 -4.51
N ASP A 430 -4.16 6.46 -3.53
CA ASP A 430 -3.90 5.03 -3.50
C ASP A 430 -5.10 4.27 -2.92
N MET A 431 -5.53 3.23 -3.66
CA MET A 431 -6.67 2.40 -3.32
C MET A 431 -7.96 3.21 -3.08
N VAL A 432 -8.41 3.90 -4.12
CA VAL A 432 -9.56 4.82 -4.05
C VAL A 432 -10.81 4.31 -4.78
N GLY A 433 -10.84 3.02 -5.13
CA GLY A 433 -11.89 2.43 -5.94
C GLY A 433 -12.72 1.32 -5.29
N ALA A 434 -12.30 0.74 -4.17
CA ALA A 434 -12.95 -0.46 -3.61
C ALA A 434 -13.02 -0.46 -2.07
N GLY A 435 -13.52 0.60 -1.48
CA GLY A 435 -13.86 0.65 -0.06
C GLY A 435 -15.16 -0.10 0.27
N ASP A 436 -15.56 -0.06 1.52
CA ASP A 436 -16.83 -0.62 2.00
C ASP A 436 -18.02 0.35 1.88
N GLY A 437 -17.81 1.50 1.23
CA GLY A 437 -18.79 2.56 1.08
C GLY A 437 -18.91 3.47 2.30
N SER A 438 -18.03 3.34 3.30
CA SER A 438 -18.03 4.19 4.51
C SER A 438 -17.35 5.55 4.29
N GLY A 439 -16.75 5.79 3.12
CA GLY A 439 -16.16 7.09 2.77
C GLY A 439 -14.68 7.02 2.39
N LEU A 440 -13.98 8.13 2.62
CA LEU A 440 -12.56 8.32 2.30
C LEU A 440 -11.76 8.58 3.56
N ALA A 441 -10.49 8.20 3.56
CA ALA A 441 -9.52 8.47 4.61
C ALA A 441 -8.36 9.30 4.10
N VAL A 442 -7.85 10.22 4.93
CA VAL A 442 -6.59 10.93 4.71
C VAL A 442 -5.60 10.50 5.79
N TYR A 443 -4.58 9.76 5.38
CA TYR A 443 -3.53 9.28 6.26
C TYR A 443 -2.36 10.28 6.32
N GLY A 444 -1.61 10.28 7.42
CA GLY A 444 -0.51 11.23 7.67
C GLY A 444 -0.97 12.61 8.13
N ALA A 445 -2.26 12.86 8.18
CA ALA A 445 -2.87 14.16 8.48
C ALA A 445 -2.67 14.67 9.91
N THR A 446 -2.35 13.80 10.87
CA THR A 446 -2.15 14.17 12.27
C THR A 446 -0.76 14.68 12.61
N LEU A 447 0.16 14.53 11.69
CA LEU A 447 1.48 15.12 11.81
C LEU A 447 1.35 16.65 11.74
N SER A 448 2.08 17.35 12.61
CA SER A 448 1.98 18.81 12.70
C SER A 448 2.29 19.53 11.39
N SER A 449 3.19 18.97 10.57
CA SER A 449 3.54 19.47 9.24
C SER A 449 2.42 19.31 8.21
N ASN A 450 1.56 18.28 8.36
CA ASN A 450 0.54 17.91 7.40
C ASN A 450 -0.86 18.38 7.80
N ARG A 451 -1.02 18.90 9.03
CA ARG A 451 -2.33 19.23 9.60
C ARG A 451 -3.16 20.15 8.72
N TRP A 452 -2.52 21.15 8.13
CA TRP A 452 -3.20 22.09 7.26
C TRP A 452 -3.76 21.43 5.99
N LEU A 453 -3.07 20.42 5.41
CA LEU A 453 -3.61 19.63 4.27
C LEU A 453 -4.90 18.91 4.67
N ALA A 454 -4.90 18.29 5.86
CA ALA A 454 -6.07 17.63 6.39
C ALA A 454 -7.23 18.61 6.63
N ASP A 455 -6.93 19.78 7.16
CA ASP A 455 -7.94 20.81 7.45
C ASP A 455 -8.57 21.34 6.14
N VAL A 456 -7.78 21.53 5.08
CA VAL A 456 -8.28 21.87 3.74
C VAL A 456 -9.18 20.77 3.21
N MET A 457 -8.74 19.51 3.22
CA MET A 457 -9.52 18.39 2.71
C MET A 457 -10.80 18.18 3.49
N SER A 458 -10.76 18.26 4.83
CA SER A 458 -11.96 18.20 5.67
C SER A 458 -12.97 19.29 5.35
N GLY A 459 -12.51 20.53 5.18
CA GLY A 459 -13.38 21.64 4.83
C GLY A 459 -14.07 21.48 3.47
N TYR A 460 -13.44 20.75 2.53
CA TYR A 460 -14.06 20.43 1.25
C TYR A 460 -14.91 19.17 1.31
N ALA A 461 -14.52 18.15 2.09
CA ALA A 461 -15.36 16.98 2.32
C ALA A 461 -16.71 17.37 2.90
N ASP A 462 -16.74 18.29 3.88
CA ASP A 462 -17.96 18.84 4.46
C ASP A 462 -18.84 19.53 3.40
N LYS A 463 -18.25 20.32 2.50
CA LYS A 463 -18.98 20.99 1.41
C LYS A 463 -19.54 20.02 0.36
N LEU A 464 -18.87 18.90 0.16
CA LEU A 464 -19.25 17.86 -0.77
C LEU A 464 -20.17 16.80 -0.14
N GLU A 465 -20.45 16.92 1.16
CA GLU A 465 -21.22 15.93 1.94
C GLU A 465 -20.60 14.52 1.89
N LEU A 466 -19.24 14.47 1.86
CA LEU A 466 -18.48 13.22 1.85
C LEU A 466 -18.09 12.82 3.26
N ASP A 467 -18.20 11.54 3.59
CA ASP A 467 -17.62 10.98 4.79
C ASP A 467 -16.09 10.93 4.64
N LEU A 468 -15.39 11.69 5.46
CA LEU A 468 -13.93 11.75 5.50
C LEU A 468 -13.43 11.47 6.91
N GLU A 469 -12.66 10.40 7.06
CA GLU A 469 -11.92 10.14 8.28
C GLU A 469 -10.49 10.69 8.17
N ILE A 470 -10.12 11.52 9.14
CA ILE A 470 -8.72 11.94 9.30
C ILE A 470 -8.07 10.94 10.25
N ASN A 471 -7.32 10.01 9.70
CA ASN A 471 -6.68 8.98 10.49
C ASN A 471 -5.60 9.60 11.40
N ASN A 472 -5.71 9.30 12.71
CA ASN A 472 -4.78 9.74 13.75
C ASN A 472 -3.51 8.85 13.83
N ALA A 473 -3.32 7.90 12.92
CA ALA A 473 -2.13 7.09 12.87
C ALA A 473 -0.90 7.91 12.43
N GLN A 474 0.27 7.47 12.85
CA GLN A 474 1.56 7.89 12.29
C GLN A 474 1.51 7.75 10.76
N PRO A 475 2.41 8.40 10.00
CA PRO A 475 2.47 8.14 8.57
C PRO A 475 2.44 6.63 8.38
N LEU A 476 1.45 6.17 7.65
CA LEU A 476 1.39 4.78 7.25
C LEU A 476 2.53 4.62 6.26
N ASP A 477 3.58 3.89 6.61
CA ASP A 477 4.72 3.62 5.72
C ASP A 477 4.29 2.64 4.61
N ALA A 478 3.19 2.97 3.91
CA ALA A 478 2.48 2.07 3.03
C ALA A 478 2.06 2.72 1.70
N SER A 479 2.59 3.89 1.35
CA SER A 479 2.41 4.50 0.03
C SER A 479 3.41 5.64 -0.20
N ASP A 480 3.49 6.15 -1.41
CA ASP A 480 4.48 7.09 -1.95
C ASP A 480 4.62 8.42 -1.20
N HIS A 481 3.60 8.88 -0.47
CA HIS A 481 3.65 10.11 0.35
C HIS A 481 4.77 10.06 1.39
N VAL A 482 5.19 8.89 1.82
CA VAL A 482 6.17 8.68 2.89
C VAL A 482 7.54 9.18 2.49
N CYS A 483 7.97 8.99 1.24
CA CYS A 483 9.27 9.48 0.76
C CYS A 483 9.34 11.01 0.83
N PHE A 484 8.26 11.70 0.45
CA PHE A 484 8.14 13.16 0.59
C PHE A 484 8.12 13.60 2.05
N TYR A 485 7.37 12.90 2.89
CA TYR A 485 7.31 13.19 4.31
C TYR A 485 8.68 13.13 4.98
N TYR A 486 9.46 12.06 4.74
CA TYR A 486 10.81 11.95 5.30
C TYR A 486 11.80 12.99 4.74
N ALA A 487 11.53 13.54 3.56
CA ALA A 487 12.26 14.67 3.01
C ALA A 487 11.83 16.02 3.61
N GLY A 488 10.87 16.05 4.52
CA GLY A 488 10.35 17.25 5.19
C GLY A 488 9.28 17.99 4.42
N VAL A 489 8.69 17.37 3.39
CA VAL A 489 7.56 17.91 2.61
C VAL A 489 6.25 17.53 3.30
N PRO A 490 5.30 18.46 3.49
CA PRO A 490 3.93 18.09 3.87
C PRO A 490 3.33 17.13 2.86
N ALA A 491 2.98 15.91 3.29
CA ALA A 491 2.51 14.86 2.40
C ALA A 491 1.41 14.01 3.04
N VAL A 492 0.40 13.67 2.27
CA VAL A 492 -0.75 12.86 2.71
C VAL A 492 -1.10 11.79 1.69
N LEU A 493 -1.71 10.72 2.18
CA LEU A 493 -2.31 9.66 1.39
C LEU A 493 -3.83 9.78 1.45
N LEU A 494 -4.48 9.77 0.30
CA LEU A 494 -5.93 9.60 0.16
C LEU A 494 -6.24 8.16 -0.24
N SER A 495 -7.14 7.51 0.51
CA SER A 495 -7.61 6.15 0.24
C SER A 495 -9.09 6.01 0.62
N THR A 496 -9.76 4.96 0.15
CA THR A 496 -11.11 4.62 0.62
C THR A 496 -11.05 3.98 2.01
N LEU A 497 -12.11 4.20 2.79
CA LEU A 497 -12.30 3.54 4.07
C LEU A 497 -12.79 2.09 3.89
N GLY A 498 -12.57 1.30 4.93
CA GLY A 498 -13.09 -0.07 5.05
C GLY A 498 -12.08 -1.16 4.82
N THR A 499 -12.58 -2.39 4.72
CA THR A 499 -11.73 -3.55 4.44
C THR A 499 -11.57 -3.72 2.95
N HIS A 500 -10.37 -3.53 2.45
CA HIS A 500 -9.99 -3.87 1.08
C HIS A 500 -9.81 -5.39 0.97
N SER A 501 -10.94 -6.12 0.92
CA SER A 501 -10.97 -7.59 1.04
C SER A 501 -10.18 -8.31 -0.05
N TYR A 502 -9.88 -7.63 -1.15
CA TYR A 502 -9.16 -8.18 -2.30
C TYR A 502 -7.74 -7.66 -2.42
N TYR A 503 -7.29 -6.83 -1.47
CA TYR A 503 -5.93 -6.30 -1.43
C TYR A 503 -4.89 -7.40 -1.59
N HIS A 504 -3.97 -7.24 -2.54
CA HIS A 504 -2.91 -8.19 -2.89
C HIS A 504 -3.43 -9.60 -3.21
N THR A 505 -4.60 -9.70 -3.86
CA THR A 505 -5.15 -10.97 -4.33
C THR A 505 -5.45 -10.93 -5.83
N VAL A 506 -5.56 -12.10 -6.45
CA VAL A 506 -6.00 -12.25 -7.85
C VAL A 506 -7.45 -11.79 -8.08
N ASN A 507 -8.18 -11.46 -7.02
CA ASN A 507 -9.55 -11.00 -7.06
C ASN A 507 -9.68 -9.47 -7.00
N ASP A 508 -8.58 -8.73 -6.91
CA ASP A 508 -8.60 -7.27 -7.10
C ASP A 508 -8.76 -6.94 -8.57
N THR A 509 -9.98 -7.03 -9.05
CA THR A 509 -10.37 -6.91 -10.46
C THR A 509 -11.30 -5.73 -10.68
N ILE A 510 -11.52 -5.37 -11.95
CA ILE A 510 -12.41 -4.25 -12.31
C ILE A 510 -13.84 -4.39 -11.76
N GLU A 511 -14.30 -5.62 -11.51
CA GLU A 511 -15.62 -5.91 -10.97
C GLU A 511 -15.77 -5.49 -9.49
N THR A 512 -14.66 -5.31 -8.78
CA THR A 512 -14.66 -4.84 -7.38
C THR A 512 -14.74 -3.31 -7.27
N ILE A 513 -14.53 -2.60 -8.36
CA ILE A 513 -14.45 -1.14 -8.38
C ILE A 513 -15.82 -0.48 -8.31
N ASN A 514 -15.97 0.41 -7.34
CA ASN A 514 -17.15 1.22 -7.11
C ASN A 514 -16.96 2.62 -7.73
N LYS A 515 -17.80 2.99 -8.70
CA LYS A 515 -17.72 4.28 -9.37
C LYS A 515 -18.02 5.47 -8.46
N SER A 516 -18.83 5.29 -7.41
CA SER A 516 -19.09 6.39 -6.46
C SER A 516 -17.86 6.71 -5.61
N ASP A 517 -17.05 5.69 -5.26
CA ASP A 517 -15.80 5.90 -4.54
C ASP A 517 -14.78 6.64 -5.42
N LEU A 518 -14.64 6.22 -6.71
CA LEU A 518 -13.84 6.95 -7.68
C LEU A 518 -14.29 8.41 -7.86
N GLU A 519 -15.61 8.64 -7.95
CA GLU A 519 -16.19 9.98 -8.07
C GLU A 519 -15.86 10.84 -6.85
N ALA A 520 -16.05 10.29 -5.65
CA ALA A 520 -15.72 10.97 -4.41
C ALA A 520 -14.22 11.31 -4.33
N ALA A 521 -13.34 10.38 -4.70
CA ALA A 521 -11.90 10.59 -4.71
C ALA A 521 -11.47 11.68 -5.69
N VAL A 522 -12.04 11.70 -6.92
CA VAL A 522 -11.79 12.75 -7.91
C VAL A 522 -12.21 14.12 -7.39
N TRP A 523 -13.44 14.22 -6.86
CA TRP A 523 -13.97 15.50 -6.37
C TRP A 523 -13.23 16.02 -5.14
N LEU A 524 -12.91 15.15 -4.19
CA LEU A 524 -12.18 15.55 -2.99
C LEU A 524 -10.75 15.98 -3.34
N SER A 525 -10.05 15.20 -4.16
CA SER A 525 -8.70 15.54 -4.61
C SER A 525 -8.69 16.88 -5.34
N TRP A 526 -9.59 17.07 -6.32
CA TRP A 526 -9.71 18.34 -7.02
C TRP A 526 -9.97 19.50 -6.07
N SER A 527 -10.97 19.37 -5.21
CA SER A 527 -11.41 20.43 -4.31
C SER A 527 -10.36 20.80 -3.25
N GLY A 528 -9.55 19.83 -2.82
CA GLY A 528 -8.45 20.09 -1.88
C GLY A 528 -7.20 20.67 -2.56
N ILE A 529 -6.88 20.21 -3.76
CA ILE A 529 -5.63 20.57 -4.46
C ILE A 529 -5.78 21.87 -5.25
N PHE A 530 -6.90 22.04 -5.96
CA PHE A 530 -7.11 23.15 -6.87
C PHE A 530 -6.95 24.54 -6.23
N PRO A 531 -7.55 24.84 -5.06
CA PRO A 531 -7.37 26.14 -4.43
C PRO A 531 -5.91 26.45 -4.06
N ILE A 532 -5.17 25.44 -3.61
CA ILE A 532 -3.74 25.57 -3.29
C ILE A 532 -2.94 25.84 -4.57
N ALA A 533 -3.22 25.11 -5.65
CA ALA A 533 -2.59 25.33 -6.95
C ALA A 533 -2.86 26.73 -7.50
N MET A 534 -4.04 27.28 -7.22
CA MET A 534 -4.45 28.63 -7.63
C MET A 534 -3.97 29.75 -6.70
N GLY A 535 -3.33 29.44 -5.55
CA GLY A 535 -2.91 30.43 -4.55
C GLY A 535 -4.08 31.10 -3.82
N ILE A 536 -5.23 30.42 -3.72
CA ILE A 536 -6.45 30.97 -3.09
C ILE A 536 -6.48 30.68 -1.58
N GLU A 537 -5.81 29.60 -1.13
CA GLU A 537 -5.82 29.12 0.25
C GLU A 537 -4.46 29.32 0.94
N ASP A 538 -3.77 30.44 0.67
CA ASP A 538 -2.43 30.72 1.18
C ASP A 538 -2.38 30.89 2.71
N ASP A 539 -3.51 31.17 3.37
CA ASP A 539 -3.59 31.29 4.83
C ASP A 539 -3.23 29.99 5.58
N TYR A 540 -3.28 28.84 4.90
CA TYR A 540 -2.91 27.53 5.48
C TYR A 540 -1.39 27.25 5.44
N LEU A 541 -0.64 27.97 4.61
CA LEU A 541 0.81 27.79 4.45
C LEU A 541 1.65 28.64 5.41
N GLN A 542 1.03 29.54 6.19
CA GLN A 542 1.67 30.41 7.18
C GLN A 542 1.60 29.79 8.58
#